data_9a1003fff00015c31d69851fcbe826d4
#
_entry.id   9a1003fff00015c31d69851fcbe826d4
#
_cell.length_a   1.000
_cell.length_b   1.000
_cell.length_c   1.000
_cell.angle_alpha   90.00
_cell.angle_beta   90.00
_cell.angle_gamma   90.00
#
_symmetry.space_group_name_H-M   'P 1'
#
loop_
_entity.id
_entity.type
_entity.pdbx_description
1 polymer ?
#
loop_
_entity_poly.entity_id
_entity_poly.type
_entity_poly.pdbx_seq_one_letter_code
_entity_poly.pdbx_strand_id
1 'polypeptide(L)'
;MAATFVPITLALLAAATTAAAHDGEDTLARWYRSLRTWEGRSCCTMRDCHPAEARLSNGHWEVLVHPYEAPARWSIVPDHAVLRRDNPDGRPIVCHTPNGFIRCFVPPAGT
;
A
#
# COMPACT_ATOMS: atom_id res chain seq x y z
N MET A 1 30.56 -40.36 -52.11
CA MET A 1 30.44 -40.05 -50.69
C MET A 1 29.57 -38.82 -50.57
N ALA A 2 28.34 -38.95 -50.15
CA ALA A 2 27.43 -37.85 -49.96
C ALA A 2 27.46 -37.45 -48.47
N ALA A 3 27.89 -36.22 -48.15
CA ALA A 3 27.84 -35.67 -46.82
C ALA A 3 26.45 -35.06 -46.60
N THR A 4 25.66 -35.68 -45.74
CA THR A 4 24.36 -35.16 -45.32
C THR A 4 24.56 -34.12 -44.25
N PHE A 5 24.35 -32.85 -44.58
CA PHE A 5 24.26 -31.79 -43.61
C PHE A 5 22.87 -31.79 -42.96
N VAL A 6 22.81 -32.08 -41.68
CA VAL A 6 21.61 -31.93 -40.87
C VAL A 6 21.57 -30.46 -40.37
N PRO A 7 20.56 -29.67 -40.69
CA PRO A 7 20.44 -28.33 -40.12
C PRO A 7 19.99 -28.45 -38.64
N ILE A 8 20.82 -27.99 -37.75
CA ILE A 8 20.47 -27.81 -36.34
C ILE A 8 19.59 -26.58 -36.26
N THR A 9 18.30 -26.78 -36.16
CA THR A 9 17.35 -25.69 -35.85
C THR A 9 17.50 -25.35 -34.38
N LEU A 10 18.12 -24.21 -34.11
CA LEU A 10 18.18 -23.62 -32.78
C LEU A 10 16.82 -23.01 -32.47
N ALA A 11 16.01 -23.69 -31.65
CA ALA A 11 14.77 -23.14 -31.16
C ALA A 11 15.12 -22.09 -30.09
N LEU A 12 14.99 -20.80 -30.42
CA LEU A 12 15.00 -19.73 -29.42
C LEU A 12 13.70 -19.85 -28.61
N LEU A 13 13.82 -20.38 -27.38
CA LEU A 13 12.77 -20.21 -26.40
C LEU A 13 12.80 -18.73 -25.96
N ALA A 14 11.88 -17.94 -26.47
CA ALA A 14 11.62 -16.62 -25.92
C ALA A 14 11.02 -16.80 -24.52
N ALA A 15 11.81 -16.47 -23.49
CA ALA A 15 11.29 -16.40 -22.14
C ALA A 15 10.28 -15.25 -22.08
N ALA A 16 8.99 -15.59 -21.97
CA ALA A 16 7.95 -14.59 -21.72
C ALA A 16 8.15 -14.06 -20.30
N THR A 17 8.70 -12.85 -20.19
CA THR A 17 8.74 -12.12 -18.93
C THR A 17 7.33 -11.76 -18.54
N THR A 18 6.84 -12.31 -17.44
CA THR A 18 5.52 -11.98 -16.92
C THR A 18 5.51 -10.58 -16.32
N ALA A 19 4.99 -9.59 -17.06
CA ALA A 19 4.77 -8.23 -16.58
C ALA A 19 3.68 -8.13 -15.49
N ALA A 20 2.94 -9.22 -15.22
CA ALA A 20 1.78 -9.23 -14.32
C ALA A 20 2.11 -8.91 -12.85
N ALA A 21 3.34 -9.21 -12.36
CA ALA A 21 3.73 -8.92 -10.97
C ALA A 21 3.98 -7.42 -10.71
N HIS A 22 4.40 -6.66 -11.74
CA HIS A 22 4.64 -5.23 -11.63
C HIS A 22 3.36 -4.40 -11.68
N ASP A 23 2.34 -4.86 -12.41
CA ASP A 23 1.06 -4.16 -12.52
C ASP A 23 0.32 -4.08 -11.18
N GLY A 24 0.40 -5.11 -10.33
CA GLY A 24 -0.20 -5.13 -9.00
C GLY A 24 0.45 -4.13 -8.04
N GLU A 25 1.77 -4.04 -8.03
CA GLU A 25 2.52 -3.08 -7.22
C GLU A 25 2.25 -1.65 -7.68
N ASP A 26 2.24 -1.37 -8.98
CA ASP A 26 1.93 -0.06 -9.54
C ASP A 26 0.51 0.38 -9.22
N THR A 27 -0.44 -0.54 -9.23
CA THR A 27 -1.84 -0.27 -8.87
C THR A 27 -1.96 0.10 -7.40
N LEU A 28 -1.33 -0.63 -6.50
CA LEU A 28 -1.34 -0.34 -5.07
C LEU A 28 -0.63 0.98 -4.76
N ALA A 29 0.52 1.23 -5.38
CA ALA A 29 1.25 2.48 -5.22
C ALA A 29 0.41 3.69 -5.69
N ARG A 30 -0.30 3.55 -6.82
CA ARG A 30 -1.23 4.58 -7.29
C ARG A 30 -2.38 4.81 -6.32
N TRP A 31 -2.91 3.76 -5.73
CA TRP A 31 -3.95 3.87 -4.73
C TRP A 31 -3.45 4.68 -3.52
N TYR A 32 -2.29 4.36 -2.97
CA TYR A 32 -1.68 5.13 -1.88
C TYR A 32 -1.53 6.61 -2.23
N ARG A 33 -1.05 6.91 -3.42
CA ARG A 33 -0.90 8.29 -3.89
C ARG A 33 -2.23 9.02 -4.11
N SER A 34 -3.30 8.28 -4.28
CA SER A 34 -4.64 8.85 -4.46
C SER A 34 -5.33 9.28 -3.16
N LEU A 35 -4.79 8.88 -2.02
CA LEU A 35 -5.38 9.20 -0.72
C LEU A 35 -5.33 10.70 -0.45
N ARG A 36 -6.48 11.26 -0.10
CA ARG A 36 -6.64 12.68 0.19
C ARG A 36 -7.30 12.88 1.52
N THR A 37 -6.88 13.91 2.25
CA THR A 37 -7.56 14.39 3.44
C THR A 37 -8.93 14.97 3.07
N TRP A 38 -9.78 15.19 4.07
CA TRP A 38 -11.06 15.85 3.85
C TRP A 38 -10.93 17.26 3.25
N GLU A 39 -9.78 17.90 3.42
CA GLU A 39 -9.44 19.18 2.82
C GLU A 39 -8.91 19.06 1.38
N GLY A 40 -8.79 17.87 0.84
CA GLY A 40 -8.26 17.61 -0.50
C GLY A 40 -6.75 17.59 -0.61
N ARG A 41 -6.03 17.60 0.50
CA ARG A 41 -4.56 17.48 0.52
C ARG A 41 -4.14 16.02 0.42
N SER A 42 -2.92 15.77 -0.08
CA SER A 42 -2.38 14.43 -0.11
C SER A 42 -2.17 13.88 1.30
N CYS A 43 -2.65 12.66 1.55
CA CYS A 43 -2.35 11.93 2.79
C CYS A 43 -0.90 11.47 2.83
N CYS A 44 -0.38 11.06 1.69
CA CYS A 44 0.95 10.48 1.55
C CYS A 44 1.89 11.48 0.91
N THR A 45 2.86 11.93 1.69
CA THR A 45 4.03 12.62 1.18
C THR A 45 5.22 11.71 1.44
N MET A 46 5.77 11.09 0.38
CA MET A 46 6.86 10.11 0.45
C MET A 46 6.43 8.78 1.13
N ARG A 47 6.84 8.50 2.38
CA ARG A 47 6.64 7.22 3.07
C ARG A 47 5.75 7.31 4.30
N ASP A 48 4.86 8.26 4.31
CA ASP A 48 4.05 8.58 5.50
C ASP A 48 2.89 7.61 5.73
N CYS A 49 2.50 6.85 4.70
CA CYS A 49 1.39 5.90 4.77
C CYS A 49 1.91 4.46 4.79
N HIS A 50 1.41 3.68 5.72
CA HIS A 50 1.79 2.27 5.86
C HIS A 50 0.70 1.47 6.58
N PRO A 51 0.71 0.13 6.45
CA PRO A 51 -0.15 -0.71 7.26
C PRO A 51 0.19 -0.59 8.75
N ALA A 52 -0.83 -0.63 9.59
CA ALA A 52 -0.66 -0.53 11.03
C ALA A 52 -1.69 -1.40 11.76
N GLU A 53 -1.42 -1.75 13.00
CA GLU A 53 -2.41 -2.38 13.86
C GLU A 53 -3.49 -1.36 14.22
N ALA A 54 -4.76 -1.78 14.15
CA ALA A 54 -5.90 -0.94 14.46
C ALA A 54 -6.97 -1.72 15.20
N ARG A 55 -7.78 -1.01 15.97
CA ARG A 55 -8.91 -1.58 16.70
C ARG A 55 -10.04 -0.56 16.83
N LEU A 56 -11.27 -1.06 16.90
CA LEU A 56 -12.41 -0.25 17.31
C LEU A 56 -12.54 -0.27 18.84
N SER A 57 -12.64 0.89 19.44
CA SER A 57 -12.83 1.05 20.87
C SER A 57 -13.82 2.18 21.13
N ASN A 58 -14.94 1.89 21.78
CA ASN A 58 -16.00 2.87 22.10
C ASN A 58 -16.50 3.65 20.86
N GLY A 59 -16.62 2.96 19.71
CA GLY A 59 -17.10 3.58 18.47
C GLY A 59 -16.05 4.40 17.70
N HIS A 60 -14.82 4.44 18.17
CA HIS A 60 -13.72 5.13 17.52
C HIS A 60 -12.62 4.15 17.08
N TRP A 61 -11.97 4.46 15.97
CA TRP A 61 -10.76 3.75 15.59
C TRP A 61 -9.58 4.23 16.43
N GLU A 62 -8.80 3.28 16.88
CA GLU A 62 -7.47 3.50 17.46
C GLU A 62 -6.45 2.78 16.59
N VAL A 63 -5.31 3.38 16.42
CA VAL A 63 -4.21 2.84 15.63
C VAL A 63 -2.91 2.90 16.42
N LEU A 64 -2.08 1.87 16.26
CA LEU A 64 -0.75 1.84 16.86
C LEU A 64 0.21 2.63 15.97
N VAL A 65 0.58 3.81 16.39
CA VAL A 65 1.47 4.71 15.67
C VAL A 65 2.90 4.54 16.17
N HIS A 66 3.84 4.42 15.24
CA HIS A 66 5.27 4.35 15.51
C HIS A 66 5.93 5.68 15.10
N PRO A 67 6.01 6.68 15.99
CA PRO A 67 6.75 7.91 15.71
C PRO A 67 8.24 7.63 15.51
N TYR A 68 8.95 8.48 14.78
CA TYR A 68 10.35 8.23 14.47
C TYR A 68 11.28 8.27 15.69
N GLU A 69 11.00 9.11 16.65
CA GLU A 69 11.87 9.34 17.83
C GLU A 69 11.16 9.09 19.17
N ALA A 70 10.06 8.34 19.15
CA ALA A 70 9.29 8.05 20.35
C ALA A 70 8.77 6.61 20.32
N PRO A 71 8.44 6.03 21.48
CA PRO A 71 7.84 4.69 21.53
C PRO A 71 6.51 4.65 20.78
N ALA A 72 6.18 3.47 20.25
CA ALA A 72 4.86 3.22 19.67
C ALA A 72 3.76 3.45 20.71
N ARG A 73 2.65 4.03 20.25
CA ARG A 73 1.50 4.30 21.11
C ARG A 73 0.19 4.12 20.36
N TRP A 74 -0.83 3.66 21.06
CA TRP A 74 -2.19 3.66 20.59
C TRP A 74 -2.71 5.10 20.56
N SER A 75 -3.23 5.51 19.41
CA SER A 75 -3.73 6.86 19.21
C SER A 75 -5.14 6.80 18.64
N ILE A 76 -6.03 7.63 19.17
CA ILE A 76 -7.38 7.77 18.64
C ILE A 76 -7.30 8.43 17.26
N VAL A 77 -7.96 7.83 16.29
CA VAL A 77 -8.08 8.41 14.95
C VAL A 77 -9.19 9.47 14.97
N PRO A 78 -8.88 10.72 14.63
CA PRO A 78 -9.94 11.74 14.50
C PRO A 78 -10.96 11.32 13.44
N ASP A 79 -12.23 11.57 13.69
CA ASP A 79 -13.31 11.14 12.78
C ASP A 79 -13.11 11.69 11.35
N HIS A 80 -12.65 12.93 11.23
CA HIS A 80 -12.39 13.53 9.92
C HIS A 80 -11.21 12.89 9.16
N ALA A 81 -10.33 12.18 9.87
CA ALA A 81 -9.19 11.49 9.25
C ALA A 81 -9.56 10.10 8.73
N VAL A 82 -10.69 9.55 9.13
CA VAL A 82 -11.16 8.25 8.65
C VAL A 82 -11.68 8.39 7.23
N LEU A 83 -11.00 7.73 6.28
CA LEU A 83 -11.38 7.76 4.87
C LEU A 83 -12.33 6.60 4.56
N ARG A 84 -13.47 6.93 3.99
CA ARG A 84 -14.48 5.95 3.55
C ARG A 84 -14.26 5.60 2.09
N ARG A 85 -13.37 4.67 1.84
CA ARG A 85 -13.09 4.22 0.48
C ARG A 85 -12.65 2.77 0.50
N ASP A 86 -12.61 2.17 -0.68
CA ASP A 86 -12.07 0.83 -0.89
C ASP A 86 -10.62 0.74 -0.38
N ASN A 87 -10.28 -0.43 0.13
CA ASN A 87 -8.94 -0.72 0.64
C ASN A 87 -8.38 -1.96 -0.06
N PRO A 88 -7.70 -1.80 -1.20
CA PRO A 88 -7.15 -2.93 -1.94
C PRO A 88 -5.97 -3.61 -1.23
N ASP A 89 -5.32 -2.95 -0.29
CA ASP A 89 -4.30 -3.57 0.57
C ASP A 89 -4.94 -4.58 1.54
N GLY A 90 -6.14 -4.30 2.02
CA GLY A 90 -6.87 -5.13 2.98
C GLY A 90 -6.57 -4.83 4.43
N ARG A 91 -5.36 -4.40 4.76
CA ARG A 91 -4.93 -4.06 6.11
C ARG A 91 -5.31 -2.62 6.45
N PRO A 92 -5.45 -2.28 7.75
CA PRO A 92 -5.60 -0.88 8.14
C PRO A 92 -4.39 -0.07 7.70
N ILE A 93 -4.64 1.12 7.14
CA ILE A 93 -3.58 2.01 6.67
C ILE A 93 -3.63 3.30 7.46
N VAL A 94 -2.49 3.72 8.00
CA VAL A 94 -2.33 5.00 8.66
C VAL A 94 -1.34 5.88 7.91
N CYS A 95 -1.67 7.15 7.77
CA CYS A 95 -0.79 8.18 7.25
C CYS A 95 -0.55 9.19 8.38
N HIS A 96 0.68 9.32 8.83
CA HIS A 96 1.00 10.21 9.95
C HIS A 96 2.29 10.98 9.71
N THR A 97 2.45 12.08 10.44
CA THR A 97 3.68 12.86 10.45
C THR A 97 4.79 12.14 11.24
N PRO A 98 6.06 12.57 11.13
CA PRO A 98 7.15 11.96 11.91
C PRO A 98 6.94 11.96 13.41
N ASN A 99 6.22 12.95 13.95
CA ASN A 99 5.89 13.03 15.38
C ASN A 99 4.59 12.29 15.74
N GLY A 100 3.96 11.60 14.79
CA GLY A 100 2.82 10.72 15.05
C GLY A 100 1.44 11.38 14.91
N PHE A 101 1.35 12.58 14.37
CA PHE A 101 0.07 13.21 14.07
C PHE A 101 -0.62 12.50 12.89
N ILE A 102 -1.82 11.99 13.11
CA ILE A 102 -2.57 11.22 12.10
C ILE A 102 -3.24 12.17 11.11
N ARG A 103 -2.91 12.04 9.83
CA ARG A 103 -3.55 12.78 8.73
C ARG A 103 -4.71 12.04 8.13
N CYS A 104 -4.53 10.74 7.89
CA CYS A 104 -5.51 9.89 7.23
C CYS A 104 -5.44 8.49 7.81
N PHE A 105 -6.58 7.82 7.79
CA PHE A 105 -6.71 6.44 8.17
C PHE A 105 -7.71 5.74 7.26
N VAL A 106 -7.31 4.60 6.70
CA VAL A 106 -8.21 3.75 5.92
C VAL A 106 -8.48 2.50 6.71
N PRO A 107 -9.74 2.26 7.11
CA PRO A 107 -10.13 1.05 7.83
C PRO A 107 -9.79 -0.22 7.05
N PRO A 108 -9.62 -1.37 7.74
CA PRO A 108 -9.39 -2.63 7.07
C PRO A 108 -10.56 -2.99 6.15
N ALA A 109 -10.27 -3.74 5.09
CA ALA A 109 -11.30 -4.20 4.16
C ALA A 109 -12.37 -5.03 4.89
N GLY A 110 -13.64 -4.86 4.50
CA GLY A 110 -14.76 -5.58 5.11
C GLY A 110 -15.35 -4.94 6.36
N THR A 111 -14.98 -3.73 6.67
CA THR A 111 -15.52 -2.98 7.83
C THR A 111 -16.36 -1.79 7.42
#